data_25469e7f99f453f7ffde69d19b00237c
#
_entry.id   25469e7f99f453f7ffde69d19b00237c
#
_cell.length_a   1.000
_cell.length_b   1.000
_cell.length_c   1.000
_cell.angle_alpha   90.00
_cell.angle_beta   90.00
_cell.angle_gamma   90.00
#
_symmetry.space_group_name_H-M   'P 1'
#
loop_
_entity.id
_entity.type
_entity.pdbx_description
1 polymer ?
#
loop_
_entity_poly.entity_id
_entity_poly.type
_entity_poly.pdbx_seq_one_letter_code
_entity_poly.pdbx_strand_id
1 'polypeptide(L)'
;QHHRPSTFLPTDFLIEENADGSKTIWCNEVERMFRTKGMQGFTLYPGKAYIEIKVKIYNRTSFPQTFLWWANPAVVVNDHYHSVFPPDVNAVFDHGKRDVSSFPIATGVYYKQDYSAGVDISKYKNIPVPTSYMAIKSKYDFVGGYEEDVRGGLLHVADHHVSPGKKQWTWGNGDFGKAWDRNLTDEDGPYIELMTGMYTDNQPDFTWLQPYEEKSWVQYFMPYSEVGYVKNATKDALLNLEIKEGKARLVLYTTGANSGVRIIAVSYTHLTLPTICSV
;
A
#
# COMPACT_ATOMS: atom_id res chain seq x y z
N GLN A 1 -0.30 6.76 -20.40
CA GLN A 1 1.09 6.62 -19.94
C GLN A 1 1.13 6.53 -18.42
N HIS A 2 1.80 5.53 -17.86
CA HIS A 2 1.81 5.28 -16.41
C HIS A 2 2.81 6.15 -15.64
N HIS A 3 3.78 6.74 -16.31
CA HIS A 3 4.81 7.55 -15.72
C HIS A 3 4.78 8.97 -16.29
N ARG A 4 5.14 9.95 -15.47
CA ARG A 4 5.21 11.34 -15.92
C ARG A 4 6.31 11.51 -16.97
N PRO A 5 6.06 12.28 -18.04
CA PRO A 5 7.11 12.59 -19.00
C PRO A 5 8.30 13.33 -18.38
N SER A 6 8.07 14.02 -17.27
CA SER A 6 9.08 14.82 -16.55
C SER A 6 9.87 14.06 -15.49
N THR A 7 9.69 12.73 -15.34
CA THR A 7 10.35 11.93 -14.29
C THR A 7 11.87 12.04 -14.25
N PHE A 8 12.50 12.32 -15.41
CA PHE A 8 13.95 12.49 -15.54
C PHE A 8 14.44 13.94 -15.34
N LEU A 9 13.54 14.89 -15.13
CA LEU A 9 13.91 16.30 -14.96
C LEU A 9 14.23 16.61 -13.50
N PRO A 10 15.08 17.62 -13.25
CA PRO A 10 15.30 18.11 -11.90
C PRO A 10 13.99 18.54 -11.23
N THR A 11 13.87 18.23 -9.96
CA THR A 11 12.72 18.58 -9.12
C THR A 11 13.11 19.68 -8.17
N ASP A 12 12.31 20.73 -8.08
CA ASP A 12 12.48 21.76 -7.04
C ASP A 12 12.16 21.15 -5.66
N PHE A 13 12.95 21.51 -4.65
CA PHE A 13 12.71 21.03 -3.29
C PHE A 13 12.89 22.12 -2.25
N LEU A 14 12.24 21.94 -1.11
CA LEU A 14 12.37 22.78 0.08
C LEU A 14 12.37 21.87 1.32
N ILE A 15 13.25 22.15 2.27
CA ILE A 15 13.21 21.52 3.58
C ILE A 15 12.53 22.48 4.56
N GLU A 16 11.46 22.01 5.20
CA GLU A 16 10.68 22.71 6.21
C GLU A 16 10.93 22.08 7.59
N GLU A 17 11.26 22.90 8.56
CA GLU A 17 11.35 22.49 9.96
C GLU A 17 10.15 23.04 10.73
N ASN A 18 9.37 22.13 11.31
CA ASN A 18 8.15 22.47 12.01
C ASN A 18 8.38 22.68 13.53
N ALA A 19 7.50 23.44 14.17
CA ALA A 19 7.61 23.75 15.59
C ALA A 19 7.51 22.53 16.51
N ASP A 20 6.93 21.41 16.06
CA ASP A 20 6.86 20.14 16.76
C ASP A 20 8.13 19.27 16.60
N GLY A 21 9.15 19.82 15.92
CA GLY A 21 10.40 19.12 15.61
C GLY A 21 10.33 18.18 14.41
N SER A 22 9.19 18.06 13.76
CA SER A 22 9.09 17.30 12.50
C SER A 22 9.79 18.06 11.37
N LYS A 23 10.28 17.30 10.38
CA LYS A 23 10.93 17.85 9.20
C LYS A 23 10.27 17.29 7.96
N THR A 24 9.96 18.17 7.03
CA THR A 24 9.35 17.82 5.74
C THR A 24 10.28 18.22 4.61
N ILE A 25 10.58 17.29 3.71
CA ILE A 25 11.11 17.65 2.39
C ILE A 25 9.96 17.74 1.42
N TRP A 26 9.75 18.91 0.87
CA TRP A 26 8.78 19.17 -0.19
C TRP A 26 9.47 19.06 -1.53
N CYS A 27 8.90 18.25 -2.41
CA CYS A 27 9.29 18.15 -3.81
C CYS A 27 8.13 18.65 -4.65
N ASN A 28 8.43 19.48 -5.67
CA ASN A 28 7.39 20.00 -6.52
C ASN A 28 7.81 20.11 -7.98
N GLU A 29 6.83 19.99 -8.85
CA GLU A 29 7.00 20.26 -10.26
C GLU A 29 5.72 20.79 -10.90
N VAL A 30 5.87 21.43 -12.05
CA VAL A 30 4.77 21.73 -12.96
C VAL A 30 4.96 20.88 -14.21
N GLU A 31 4.03 19.95 -14.45
CA GLU A 31 4.03 19.15 -15.66
C GLU A 31 3.83 20.09 -16.88
N ARG A 32 4.71 19.96 -17.89
CA ARG A 32 4.84 20.97 -18.94
C ARG A 32 3.77 20.87 -20.02
N MET A 33 3.21 19.70 -20.27
CA MET A 33 2.22 19.50 -21.34
C MET A 33 0.84 19.98 -20.89
N PHE A 34 0.38 19.54 -19.74
CA PHE A 34 -0.96 19.82 -19.22
C PHE A 34 -0.97 20.84 -18.08
N ARG A 35 0.23 21.27 -17.64
CA ARG A 35 0.44 22.32 -16.63
C ARG A 35 -0.15 22.03 -15.25
N THR A 36 -0.41 20.78 -14.95
CA THR A 36 -0.82 20.35 -13.61
C THR A 36 0.37 20.50 -12.66
N LYS A 37 0.17 21.17 -11.53
CA LYS A 37 1.18 21.26 -10.47
C LYS A 37 1.02 20.11 -9.50
N GLY A 38 2.12 19.41 -9.21
CA GLY A 38 2.22 18.39 -8.17
C GLY A 38 3.19 18.81 -7.08
N MET A 39 2.79 18.64 -5.81
CA MET A 39 3.65 18.78 -4.64
C MET A 39 3.56 17.52 -3.81
N GLN A 40 4.71 17.05 -3.32
CA GLN A 40 4.83 15.87 -2.46
C GLN A 40 5.72 16.25 -1.28
N GLY A 41 5.21 16.08 -0.07
CA GLY A 41 5.95 16.31 1.17
C GLY A 41 6.20 15.00 1.87
N PHE A 42 7.44 14.69 2.20
CA PHE A 42 7.83 13.53 2.99
C PHE A 42 8.23 14.03 4.37
N THR A 43 7.43 13.68 5.38
CA THR A 43 7.59 14.19 6.74
C THR A 43 8.02 13.07 7.69
N LEU A 44 9.05 13.35 8.49
CA LEU A 44 9.47 12.54 9.62
C LEU A 44 9.13 13.26 10.92
N TYR A 45 8.55 12.54 11.86
CA TYR A 45 8.19 13.02 13.19
C TYR A 45 9.10 12.44 14.25
N PRO A 46 9.62 13.23 15.22
CA PRO A 46 10.36 12.69 16.33
C PRO A 46 9.56 11.62 17.10
N GLY A 47 10.20 10.46 17.31
CA GLY A 47 9.60 9.36 18.07
C GLY A 47 8.44 8.63 17.38
N LYS A 48 8.28 8.79 16.07
CA LYS A 48 7.27 8.06 15.27
C LYS A 48 7.93 7.15 14.25
N ALA A 49 7.41 5.93 14.13
CA ALA A 49 7.88 4.91 13.20
C ALA A 49 7.04 4.90 11.91
N TYR A 50 6.95 6.03 11.24
CA TYR A 50 6.36 6.12 9.89
C TYR A 50 6.94 7.31 9.13
N ILE A 51 6.83 7.24 7.80
CA ILE A 51 6.99 8.38 6.90
C ILE A 51 5.59 8.83 6.49
N GLU A 52 5.24 10.08 6.78
CA GLU A 52 4.01 10.68 6.26
C GLU A 52 4.27 11.30 4.89
N ILE A 53 3.41 10.96 3.92
CA ILE A 53 3.46 11.49 2.57
C ILE A 53 2.25 12.39 2.37
N LYS A 54 2.49 13.69 2.28
CA LYS A 54 1.49 14.71 1.97
C LYS A 54 1.53 14.97 0.47
N VAL A 55 0.39 14.94 -0.18
CA VAL A 55 0.31 15.21 -1.62
C VAL A 55 -0.71 16.30 -1.89
N LYS A 56 -0.36 17.18 -2.81
CA LYS A 56 -1.22 18.22 -3.33
C LYS A 56 -1.06 18.31 -4.83
N ILE A 57 -2.17 18.24 -5.55
CA ILE A 57 -2.22 18.44 -7.00
C ILE A 57 -3.17 19.56 -7.34
N TYR A 58 -2.80 20.37 -8.32
CA TYR A 58 -3.56 21.55 -8.73
C TYR A 58 -3.62 21.67 -10.26
N ASN A 59 -4.83 21.71 -10.79
CA ASN A 59 -5.07 22.03 -12.19
C ASN A 59 -4.98 23.54 -12.39
N ARG A 60 -3.92 24.01 -13.07
CA ARG A 60 -3.67 25.44 -13.32
C ARG A 60 -4.35 25.99 -14.57
N THR A 61 -5.21 25.20 -15.19
CA THR A 61 -5.82 25.53 -16.48
C THR A 61 -7.33 25.71 -16.38
N SER A 62 -7.91 26.36 -17.37
CA SER A 62 -9.37 26.50 -17.53
C SER A 62 -10.05 25.27 -18.14
N PHE A 63 -9.32 24.17 -18.33
CA PHE A 63 -9.84 22.93 -18.89
C PHE A 63 -9.75 21.80 -17.85
N PRO A 64 -10.69 20.84 -17.84
CA PRO A 64 -10.55 19.63 -17.05
C PRO A 64 -9.26 18.88 -17.45
N GLN A 65 -8.53 18.36 -16.47
CA GLN A 65 -7.35 17.55 -16.65
C GLN A 65 -7.52 16.20 -15.97
N THR A 66 -6.90 15.17 -16.51
CA THR A 66 -6.87 13.86 -15.86
C THR A 66 -5.63 13.72 -14.98
N PHE A 67 -5.76 12.93 -13.93
CA PHE A 67 -4.61 12.45 -13.19
C PHE A 67 -4.78 10.98 -12.81
N LEU A 68 -3.66 10.34 -12.57
CA LEU A 68 -3.56 9.01 -12.00
C LEU A 68 -2.45 9.04 -10.95
N TRP A 69 -2.79 8.69 -9.72
CA TRP A 69 -1.83 8.64 -8.62
C TRP A 69 -1.78 7.25 -8.00
N TRP A 70 -0.58 6.70 -7.97
CA TRP A 70 -0.22 5.51 -7.21
C TRP A 70 1.14 5.76 -6.55
N ALA A 71 1.21 5.69 -5.23
CA ALA A 71 2.48 5.67 -4.53
C ALA A 71 2.97 4.22 -4.42
N ASN A 72 4.18 3.97 -4.89
CA ASN A 72 4.72 2.63 -5.12
C ASN A 72 6.00 2.37 -4.32
N PRO A 73 5.94 2.21 -2.99
CA PRO A 73 7.12 1.76 -2.26
C PRO A 73 7.48 0.34 -2.69
N ALA A 74 8.74 0.14 -3.04
CA ALA A 74 9.30 -1.16 -3.32
C ALA A 74 9.93 -1.72 -2.05
N VAL A 75 9.66 -2.98 -1.75
CA VAL A 75 10.23 -3.71 -0.62
C VAL A 75 10.94 -4.96 -1.13
N VAL A 76 12.09 -5.28 -0.54
CA VAL A 76 12.81 -6.51 -0.82
C VAL A 76 11.97 -7.71 -0.42
N VAL A 77 12.07 -8.79 -1.18
CA VAL A 77 11.33 -10.03 -0.91
C VAL A 77 12.21 -11.26 -1.10
N ASN A 78 11.78 -12.34 -0.47
CA ASN A 78 12.37 -13.67 -0.61
C ASN A 78 11.29 -14.76 -0.46
N ASP A 79 11.66 -16.03 -0.40
CA ASP A 79 10.73 -17.15 -0.30
C ASP A 79 9.91 -17.19 1.01
N HIS A 80 10.28 -16.40 2.02
CA HIS A 80 9.60 -16.28 3.31
C HIS A 80 8.69 -15.05 3.40
N TYR A 81 8.56 -14.30 2.29
CA TYR A 81 7.71 -13.12 2.25
C TYR A 81 6.24 -13.46 2.01
N HIS A 82 5.37 -12.81 2.80
CA HIS A 82 3.91 -12.83 2.67
C HIS A 82 3.35 -11.45 2.37
N SER A 83 2.51 -11.38 1.36
CA SER A 83 1.65 -10.21 1.11
C SER A 83 0.56 -10.12 2.18
N VAL A 84 0.35 -8.93 2.72
CA VAL A 84 -0.63 -8.65 3.77
C VAL A 84 -1.70 -7.72 3.20
N PHE A 85 -2.82 -8.31 2.80
CA PHE A 85 -4.02 -7.58 2.42
C PHE A 85 -5.03 -7.57 3.57
N PRO A 86 -5.96 -6.61 3.59
CA PRO A 86 -7.04 -6.57 4.57
C PRO A 86 -7.84 -7.87 4.61
N PRO A 87 -8.41 -8.24 5.76
CA PRO A 87 -9.13 -9.50 5.93
C PRO A 87 -10.45 -9.61 5.13
N ASP A 88 -10.96 -8.50 4.60
CA ASP A 88 -12.13 -8.49 3.71
C ASP A 88 -11.77 -8.67 2.22
N VAL A 89 -10.47 -8.72 1.89
CA VAL A 89 -10.01 -9.01 0.53
C VAL A 89 -9.99 -10.52 0.31
N ASN A 90 -10.98 -11.01 -0.41
CA ASN A 90 -11.15 -12.44 -0.74
C ASN A 90 -11.01 -12.74 -2.23
N ALA A 91 -10.80 -11.70 -3.04
CA ALA A 91 -10.53 -11.80 -4.47
C ALA A 91 -9.62 -10.67 -4.92
N VAL A 92 -8.83 -10.94 -5.94
CA VAL A 92 -7.93 -9.98 -6.59
C VAL A 92 -8.06 -10.09 -8.10
N PHE A 93 -7.77 -8.99 -8.81
CA PHE A 93 -7.77 -8.96 -10.27
C PHE A 93 -6.48 -8.33 -10.80
N ASP A 94 -6.17 -8.60 -12.05
CA ASP A 94 -5.03 -8.01 -12.72
C ASP A 94 -5.32 -6.54 -13.09
N HIS A 95 -4.26 -5.72 -13.24
CA HIS A 95 -4.42 -4.30 -13.60
C HIS A 95 -4.98 -4.07 -15.01
N GLY A 96 -5.04 -5.08 -15.85
CA GLY A 96 -5.72 -5.04 -17.16
C GLY A 96 -7.18 -5.43 -17.11
N LYS A 97 -7.73 -5.76 -15.94
CA LYS A 97 -9.12 -6.25 -15.74
C LYS A 97 -9.47 -7.47 -16.59
N ARG A 98 -8.49 -8.30 -16.92
CA ARG A 98 -8.67 -9.48 -17.81
C ARG A 98 -8.85 -10.77 -17.02
N ASP A 99 -8.35 -10.78 -15.79
CA ASP A 99 -8.19 -11.99 -14.99
C ASP A 99 -8.54 -11.72 -13.53
N VAL A 100 -9.16 -12.69 -12.86
CA VAL A 100 -9.61 -12.61 -11.47
C VAL A 100 -9.22 -13.90 -10.77
N SER A 101 -8.78 -13.80 -9.52
CA SER A 101 -8.49 -14.95 -8.66
C SER A 101 -9.11 -14.78 -7.29
N SER A 102 -9.48 -15.89 -6.67
CA SER A 102 -9.67 -15.93 -5.22
C SER A 102 -8.35 -15.63 -4.50
N PHE A 103 -8.44 -15.07 -3.30
CA PHE A 103 -7.28 -14.64 -2.52
C PHE A 103 -7.52 -14.92 -1.01
N PRO A 104 -6.53 -15.38 -0.23
CA PRO A 104 -5.15 -15.66 -0.63
C PRO A 104 -4.96 -17.00 -1.35
N ILE A 105 -5.94 -17.91 -1.29
CA ILE A 105 -5.85 -19.23 -1.95
C ILE A 105 -6.47 -19.13 -3.34
N ALA A 106 -5.62 -19.21 -4.36
CA ALA A 106 -6.06 -19.30 -5.75
C ALA A 106 -6.48 -20.74 -6.07
N THR A 107 -7.59 -20.91 -6.81
CA THR A 107 -8.18 -22.22 -7.14
C THR A 107 -8.49 -22.38 -8.63
N GLY A 108 -7.91 -21.55 -9.48
CA GLY A 108 -8.14 -21.56 -10.94
C GLY A 108 -6.91 -21.05 -11.68
N VAL A 109 -7.13 -20.51 -12.87
CA VAL A 109 -6.06 -19.93 -13.68
C VAL A 109 -5.95 -18.43 -13.39
N TYR A 110 -4.74 -17.94 -13.14
CA TYR A 110 -4.44 -16.53 -12.97
C TYR A 110 -3.10 -16.19 -13.62
N TYR A 111 -3.05 -15.17 -14.46
CA TYR A 111 -1.85 -14.86 -15.27
C TYR A 111 -1.32 -16.07 -16.07
N LYS A 112 -2.24 -16.90 -16.59
CA LYS A 112 -1.95 -18.15 -17.31
C LYS A 112 -1.23 -19.22 -16.48
N GLN A 113 -1.16 -19.05 -15.16
CA GLN A 113 -0.67 -20.06 -14.25
C GLN A 113 -1.85 -20.86 -13.70
N ASP A 114 -1.71 -22.17 -13.66
CA ASP A 114 -2.72 -23.07 -13.10
C ASP A 114 -2.52 -23.23 -11.59
N TYR A 115 -3.46 -22.71 -10.83
CA TYR A 115 -3.53 -22.82 -9.37
C TYR A 115 -4.68 -23.73 -8.91
N SER A 116 -5.22 -24.60 -9.78
CA SER A 116 -6.42 -25.42 -9.49
C SER A 116 -6.23 -26.34 -8.27
N ALA A 117 -5.01 -26.66 -7.91
CA ALA A 117 -4.69 -27.45 -6.71
C ALA A 117 -4.92 -26.71 -5.38
N GLY A 118 -5.24 -25.41 -5.42
CA GLY A 118 -5.32 -24.57 -4.24
C GLY A 118 -3.96 -24.09 -3.76
N VAL A 119 -3.51 -22.94 -4.26
CA VAL A 119 -2.20 -22.38 -3.97
C VAL A 119 -2.33 -21.04 -3.26
N ASP A 120 -1.60 -20.88 -2.16
CA ASP A 120 -1.51 -19.62 -1.43
C ASP A 120 -0.64 -18.60 -2.21
N ILE A 121 -1.30 -17.74 -2.99
CA ILE A 121 -0.65 -16.71 -3.80
C ILE A 121 -0.27 -15.44 -3.02
N SER A 122 -0.54 -15.39 -1.72
CA SER A 122 0.04 -14.34 -0.86
C SER A 122 1.53 -14.56 -0.61
N LYS A 123 2.03 -15.78 -0.80
CA LYS A 123 3.46 -16.12 -0.64
C LYS A 123 4.23 -15.80 -1.90
N TYR A 124 5.28 -14.99 -1.81
CA TYR A 124 6.10 -14.62 -2.95
C TYR A 124 6.64 -15.83 -3.73
N LYS A 125 7.07 -16.87 -3.02
CA LYS A 125 7.58 -18.13 -3.63
C LYS A 125 6.58 -18.84 -4.56
N ASN A 126 5.31 -18.51 -4.47
CA ASN A 126 4.25 -19.09 -5.29
C ASN A 126 3.85 -18.20 -6.48
N ILE A 127 4.59 -17.13 -6.77
CA ILE A 127 4.32 -16.18 -7.85
C ILE A 127 5.42 -16.31 -8.92
N PRO A 128 5.27 -17.23 -9.90
CA PRO A 128 6.36 -17.53 -10.85
C PRO A 128 6.50 -16.53 -11.99
N VAL A 129 5.51 -15.66 -12.23
CA VAL A 129 5.46 -14.75 -13.38
C VAL A 129 5.13 -13.33 -12.93
N PRO A 130 5.41 -12.31 -13.77
CA PRO A 130 4.98 -10.94 -13.49
C PRO A 130 3.49 -10.86 -13.16
N THR A 131 3.17 -10.41 -11.95
CA THR A 131 1.81 -10.51 -11.42
C THR A 131 1.44 -9.27 -10.62
N SER A 132 0.22 -8.77 -10.83
CA SER A 132 -0.40 -7.78 -9.96
C SER A 132 -1.61 -8.35 -9.23
N TYR A 133 -1.81 -7.91 -8.01
CA TYR A 133 -3.03 -8.11 -7.24
C TYR A 133 -3.67 -6.75 -6.97
N MET A 134 -4.82 -6.49 -7.58
CA MET A 134 -5.67 -5.35 -7.27
C MET A 134 -6.79 -5.85 -6.37
N ALA A 135 -6.93 -5.29 -5.17
CA ALA A 135 -7.99 -5.68 -4.25
C ALA A 135 -9.36 -5.30 -4.81
N ILE A 136 -10.29 -6.23 -4.76
CA ILE A 136 -11.69 -5.96 -5.12
C ILE A 136 -12.40 -5.48 -3.86
N LYS A 137 -12.42 -4.17 -3.67
CA LYS A 137 -13.15 -3.50 -2.59
C LYS A 137 -12.67 -3.89 -1.18
N SER A 138 -12.34 -2.93 -0.38
CA SER A 138 -11.96 -3.11 1.03
C SER A 138 -12.44 -1.93 1.85
N LYS A 139 -12.79 -2.18 3.12
CA LYS A 139 -13.16 -1.16 4.11
C LYS A 139 -12.01 -0.78 5.02
N TYR A 140 -10.82 -1.28 4.75
CA TYR A 140 -9.62 -1.06 5.55
C TYR A 140 -8.65 -0.12 4.84
N ASP A 141 -7.76 0.49 5.61
CA ASP A 141 -6.89 1.58 5.17
C ASP A 141 -5.47 1.13 4.82
N PHE A 142 -5.20 -0.17 4.65
CA PHE A 142 -3.84 -0.64 4.48
C PHE A 142 -3.66 -1.72 3.40
N VAL A 143 -2.44 -1.82 2.93
CA VAL A 143 -1.87 -2.97 2.21
C VAL A 143 -0.41 -3.08 2.61
N GLY A 144 0.16 -4.27 2.61
CA GLY A 144 1.56 -4.42 2.99
C GLY A 144 2.09 -5.82 2.80
N GLY A 145 3.16 -6.12 3.52
CA GLY A 145 3.77 -7.42 3.53
C GLY A 145 4.61 -7.65 4.78
N TYR A 146 4.92 -8.90 5.01
CA TYR A 146 5.67 -9.38 6.17
C TYR A 146 6.71 -10.41 5.73
N GLU A 147 7.94 -10.20 6.17
CA GLU A 147 9.06 -11.09 5.98
C GLU A 147 9.27 -11.92 7.25
N GLU A 148 9.12 -13.24 7.16
CA GLU A 148 9.15 -14.13 8.32
C GLU A 148 10.55 -14.25 8.94
N ASP A 149 11.60 -14.19 8.13
CA ASP A 149 12.98 -14.36 8.58
C ASP A 149 13.44 -13.20 9.48
N VAL A 150 13.12 -11.98 9.07
CA VAL A 150 13.45 -10.77 9.85
C VAL A 150 12.35 -10.38 10.81
N ARG A 151 11.20 -11.07 10.76
CA ARG A 151 10.00 -10.80 11.57
C ARG A 151 9.55 -9.36 11.48
N GLY A 152 9.61 -8.80 10.27
CA GLY A 152 9.35 -7.40 9.99
C GLY A 152 8.62 -7.22 8.67
N GLY A 153 8.12 -6.02 8.44
CA GLY A 153 7.41 -5.70 7.21
C GLY A 153 7.18 -4.22 7.03
N LEU A 154 6.51 -3.89 5.95
CA LEU A 154 6.05 -2.55 5.64
C LEU A 154 4.54 -2.56 5.39
N LEU A 155 3.82 -1.62 6.00
CA LEU A 155 2.47 -1.26 5.60
C LEU A 155 2.46 0.07 4.85
N HIS A 156 1.63 0.14 3.85
CA HIS A 156 1.21 1.37 3.19
C HIS A 156 -0.21 1.67 3.68
N VAL A 157 -0.38 2.74 4.46
CA VAL A 157 -1.66 3.12 5.07
C VAL A 157 -2.20 4.37 4.38
N ALA A 158 -3.46 4.29 3.94
CA ALA A 158 -4.17 5.40 3.31
C ALA A 158 -5.68 5.23 3.49
N ASP A 159 -6.38 6.31 3.79
CA ASP A 159 -7.85 6.32 3.98
C ASP A 159 -8.56 5.73 2.74
N HIS A 160 -9.27 4.63 2.92
CA HIS A 160 -9.96 3.91 1.84
C HIS A 160 -11.07 4.73 1.16
N HIS A 161 -11.60 5.79 1.80
CA HIS A 161 -12.58 6.67 1.18
C HIS A 161 -11.96 7.58 0.10
N VAL A 162 -10.68 7.89 0.23
CA VAL A 162 -9.91 8.69 -0.73
C VAL A 162 -9.03 7.79 -1.60
N SER A 163 -8.52 6.71 -1.02
CA SER A 163 -7.64 5.72 -1.64
C SER A 163 -8.29 4.33 -1.67
N PRO A 164 -9.29 4.09 -2.51
CA PRO A 164 -9.94 2.78 -2.61
C PRO A 164 -9.01 1.71 -3.19
N GLY A 165 -8.06 2.10 -4.05
CA GLY A 165 -7.15 1.19 -4.72
C GLY A 165 -6.07 0.66 -3.80
N LYS A 166 -5.97 -0.66 -3.69
CA LYS A 166 -4.88 -1.38 -3.02
C LYS A 166 -4.31 -2.38 -4.00
N LYS A 167 -3.00 -2.29 -4.23
CA LYS A 167 -2.35 -3.08 -5.27
C LYS A 167 -0.99 -3.57 -4.82
N GLN A 168 -0.65 -4.75 -5.28
CA GLN A 168 0.70 -5.29 -5.27
C GLN A 168 1.15 -5.57 -6.69
N TRP A 169 2.43 -5.39 -6.95
CA TRP A 169 3.07 -5.79 -8.20
C TRP A 169 4.41 -6.46 -7.90
N THR A 170 4.73 -7.49 -8.67
CA THR A 170 6.06 -8.14 -8.66
C THR A 170 6.39 -8.68 -10.03
N TRP A 171 7.68 -8.79 -10.33
CA TRP A 171 8.18 -9.53 -11.50
C TRP A 171 8.03 -11.05 -11.37
N GLY A 172 7.75 -11.53 -10.15
CA GLY A 172 7.70 -12.96 -9.84
C GLY A 172 9.07 -13.59 -9.63
N ASN A 173 9.07 -14.82 -9.11
CA ASN A 173 10.30 -15.53 -8.72
C ASN A 173 10.84 -16.49 -9.80
N GLY A 174 10.22 -16.58 -10.96
CA GLY A 174 10.72 -17.38 -12.09
C GLY A 174 11.88 -16.70 -12.83
N ASP A 175 12.42 -17.37 -13.83
CA ASP A 175 13.62 -16.93 -14.55
C ASP A 175 13.45 -15.55 -15.20
N PHE A 176 12.27 -15.27 -15.73
CA PHE A 176 11.96 -13.95 -16.32
C PHE A 176 12.03 -12.84 -15.26
N GLY A 177 11.43 -13.06 -14.10
CA GLY A 177 11.47 -12.10 -12.98
C GLY A 177 12.91 -11.88 -12.50
N LYS A 178 13.66 -12.95 -12.27
CA LYS A 178 15.08 -12.87 -11.87
C LYS A 178 15.96 -12.13 -12.88
N ALA A 179 15.65 -12.26 -14.18
CA ALA A 179 16.37 -11.50 -15.22
C ALA A 179 16.10 -9.98 -15.09
N TRP A 180 14.85 -9.59 -14.80
CA TRP A 180 14.49 -8.20 -14.58
C TRP A 180 15.04 -7.65 -13.27
N ASP A 181 15.02 -8.42 -12.19
CA ASP A 181 15.61 -8.02 -10.90
C ASP A 181 17.08 -7.63 -11.07
N ARG A 182 17.88 -8.43 -11.78
CA ARG A 182 19.29 -8.10 -12.07
C ARG A 182 19.49 -6.81 -12.86
N ASN A 183 18.50 -6.42 -13.68
CA ASN A 183 18.57 -5.18 -14.46
C ASN A 183 18.08 -3.94 -13.71
N LEU A 184 17.22 -4.12 -12.71
CA LEU A 184 16.52 -3.00 -12.03
C LEU A 184 17.06 -2.72 -10.64
N THR A 185 17.56 -3.72 -9.94
CA THR A 185 17.98 -3.64 -8.53
C THR A 185 19.44 -4.00 -8.29
N ASP A 186 20.19 -4.20 -9.36
CA ASP A 186 21.60 -4.64 -9.32
C ASP A 186 21.75 -5.88 -8.43
N GLU A 187 22.35 -5.75 -7.24
CA GLU A 187 22.57 -6.82 -6.27
C GLU A 187 21.50 -6.89 -5.15
N ASP A 188 20.56 -5.95 -5.12
CA ASP A 188 19.55 -5.88 -4.04
C ASP A 188 18.46 -6.97 -4.15
N GLY A 189 18.40 -7.65 -5.30
CA GLY A 189 17.51 -8.80 -5.52
C GLY A 189 16.05 -8.43 -5.83
N PRO A 190 15.12 -9.39 -5.68
CA PRO A 190 13.73 -9.21 -6.07
C PRO A 190 12.99 -8.30 -5.11
N TYR A 191 11.93 -7.66 -5.63
CA TYR A 191 11.09 -6.75 -4.88
C TYR A 191 9.60 -6.91 -5.19
N ILE A 192 8.78 -6.39 -4.29
CA ILE A 192 7.35 -6.20 -4.46
C ILE A 192 7.04 -4.72 -4.29
N GLU A 193 6.18 -4.18 -5.14
CA GLU A 193 5.60 -2.85 -4.99
C GLU A 193 4.29 -2.95 -4.20
N LEU A 194 4.17 -2.14 -3.14
CA LEU A 194 2.99 -2.05 -2.29
C LEU A 194 2.29 -0.71 -2.52
N MET A 195 1.19 -0.71 -3.25
CA MET A 195 0.61 0.50 -3.80
C MET A 195 -0.76 0.82 -3.25
N THR A 196 -1.03 2.11 -3.05
CA THR A 196 -2.39 2.63 -2.90
C THR A 196 -2.66 3.70 -3.95
N GLY A 197 -3.87 3.66 -4.56
CA GLY A 197 -4.29 4.58 -5.60
C GLY A 197 -5.31 5.58 -5.10
N MET A 198 -5.17 6.85 -5.50
CA MET A 198 -6.08 7.91 -5.07
C MET A 198 -7.22 8.11 -6.06
N TYR A 199 -8.44 8.10 -5.53
CA TYR A 199 -9.68 8.29 -6.29
C TYR A 199 -9.88 7.26 -7.41
N THR A 200 -9.19 6.14 -7.36
CA THR A 200 -9.33 5.00 -8.29
C THR A 200 -9.04 3.69 -7.59
N ASP A 201 -9.76 2.65 -7.92
CA ASP A 201 -9.56 1.28 -7.42
C ASP A 201 -8.76 0.42 -8.38
N ASN A 202 -8.50 0.90 -9.58
CA ASN A 202 -7.72 0.17 -10.57
C ASN A 202 -6.99 1.13 -11.52
N GLN A 203 -5.89 0.65 -12.06
CA GLN A 203 -5.15 1.23 -13.15
C GLN A 203 -5.61 0.55 -14.46
N PRO A 204 -5.85 1.27 -15.58
CA PRO A 204 -5.50 2.68 -15.83
C PRO A 204 -6.67 3.67 -15.64
N ASP A 205 -7.61 3.40 -14.76
CA ASP A 205 -8.71 4.32 -14.52
C ASP A 205 -8.20 5.65 -13.98
N PHE A 206 -8.69 6.73 -14.54
CA PHE A 206 -8.27 8.10 -14.22
C PHE A 206 -9.31 8.80 -13.37
N THR A 207 -8.83 9.79 -12.62
CA THR A 207 -9.69 10.79 -11.98
C THR A 207 -9.53 12.14 -12.69
N TRP A 208 -10.56 12.96 -12.61
CA TRP A 208 -10.59 14.29 -13.19
C TRP A 208 -10.33 15.37 -12.13
N LEU A 209 -9.50 16.35 -12.52
CA LEU A 209 -9.40 17.65 -11.88
C LEU A 209 -10.20 18.65 -12.71
N GLN A 210 -11.19 19.29 -12.11
CA GLN A 210 -11.92 20.37 -12.76
C GLN A 210 -10.99 21.59 -12.97
N PRO A 211 -11.39 22.56 -13.82
CA PRO A 211 -10.65 23.79 -13.96
C PRO A 211 -10.34 24.44 -12.61
N TYR A 212 -9.05 24.71 -12.37
CA TYR A 212 -8.56 25.34 -11.12
C TYR A 212 -8.82 24.53 -9.84
N GLU A 213 -9.20 23.27 -9.95
CA GLU A 213 -9.40 22.39 -8.80
C GLU A 213 -8.06 21.97 -8.19
N GLU A 214 -8.05 21.92 -6.86
CA GLU A 214 -7.00 21.35 -6.04
C GLU A 214 -7.52 20.10 -5.31
N LYS A 215 -6.69 19.05 -5.27
CA LYS A 215 -6.92 17.88 -4.41
C LYS A 215 -5.69 17.66 -3.53
N SER A 216 -5.94 17.28 -2.28
CA SER A 216 -4.86 16.91 -1.34
C SER A 216 -5.24 15.68 -0.53
N TRP A 217 -4.24 14.93 -0.12
CA TRP A 217 -4.38 13.74 0.72
C TRP A 217 -3.08 13.42 1.44
N VAL A 218 -3.18 12.44 2.34
CA VAL A 218 -2.05 11.94 3.13
C VAL A 218 -2.00 10.42 3.06
N GLN A 219 -0.79 9.87 3.01
CA GLN A 219 -0.50 8.44 3.05
C GLN A 219 0.67 8.19 4.01
N TYR A 220 0.82 6.95 4.47
CA TYR A 220 1.88 6.60 5.42
C TYR A 220 2.60 5.33 4.98
N PHE A 221 3.94 5.36 5.01
CA PHE A 221 4.77 4.17 4.95
C PHE A 221 5.21 3.81 6.36
N MET A 222 4.81 2.64 6.84
CA MET A 222 4.93 2.23 8.23
C MET A 222 5.73 0.92 8.34
N PRO A 223 7.03 0.98 8.66
CA PRO A 223 7.78 -0.22 9.02
C PRO A 223 7.28 -0.75 10.38
N TYR A 224 7.23 -2.07 10.50
CA TYR A 224 6.81 -2.73 11.73
C TYR A 224 7.54 -4.05 11.94
N SER A 225 7.56 -4.55 13.18
CA SER A 225 8.17 -5.82 13.52
C SER A 225 7.36 -6.57 14.58
N GLU A 226 7.56 -7.90 14.64
CA GLU A 226 7.06 -8.80 15.69
C GLU A 226 5.52 -8.94 15.76
N VAL A 227 4.77 -8.43 14.75
CA VAL A 227 3.30 -8.48 14.72
C VAL A 227 2.78 -9.66 13.91
N GLY A 228 3.53 -10.08 12.87
CA GLY A 228 3.04 -11.06 11.91
C GLY A 228 2.06 -10.42 10.91
N TYR A 229 1.01 -11.16 10.54
CA TYR A 229 0.08 -10.73 9.49
C TYR A 229 -0.98 -9.79 10.06
N VAL A 230 -0.79 -8.51 9.82
CA VAL A 230 -1.65 -7.43 10.29
C VAL A 230 -3.10 -7.64 9.83
N LYS A 231 -4.05 -7.43 10.74
CA LYS A 231 -5.49 -7.52 10.49
C LYS A 231 -6.19 -6.17 10.43
N ASN A 232 -5.61 -5.16 11.07
CA ASN A 232 -6.06 -3.77 10.96
C ASN A 232 -4.91 -2.82 11.27
N ALA A 233 -4.91 -1.65 10.66
CA ALA A 233 -3.90 -0.63 10.85
C ALA A 233 -4.47 0.78 10.71
N THR A 234 -3.94 1.68 11.53
CA THR A 234 -4.02 3.13 11.40
C THR A 234 -2.61 3.71 11.42
N LYS A 235 -2.44 5.01 11.23
CA LYS A 235 -1.12 5.65 11.36
C LYS A 235 -0.48 5.51 12.76
N ASP A 236 -1.28 5.29 13.79
CA ASP A 236 -0.82 5.26 15.18
C ASP A 236 -0.57 3.84 15.71
N ALA A 237 -1.31 2.87 15.17
CA ALA A 237 -1.25 1.49 15.65
C ALA A 237 -1.64 0.49 14.57
N LEU A 238 -1.12 -0.72 14.71
CA LEU A 238 -1.51 -1.87 13.90
C LEU A 238 -1.62 -3.11 14.79
N LEU A 239 -2.48 -4.02 14.40
CA LEU A 239 -2.76 -5.21 15.20
C LEU A 239 -2.85 -6.48 14.36
N ASN A 240 -2.49 -7.58 14.99
CA ASN A 240 -2.78 -8.92 14.52
C ASN A 240 -3.61 -9.68 15.57
N LEU A 241 -4.63 -10.40 15.13
CA LEU A 241 -5.46 -11.27 15.94
C LEU A 241 -5.41 -12.69 15.38
N GLU A 242 -4.96 -13.62 16.16
CA GLU A 242 -4.93 -15.05 15.86
C GLU A 242 -5.83 -15.80 16.82
N ILE A 243 -6.63 -16.72 16.29
CA ILE A 243 -7.46 -17.62 17.10
C ILE A 243 -6.99 -19.04 16.84
N LYS A 244 -6.44 -19.69 17.85
CA LYS A 244 -5.98 -21.08 17.80
C LYS A 244 -6.46 -21.82 19.06
N GLU A 245 -7.04 -23.01 18.86
CA GLU A 245 -7.47 -23.89 19.95
C GLU A 245 -8.35 -23.18 21.01
N GLY A 246 -9.28 -22.33 20.55
CA GLY A 246 -10.17 -21.58 21.43
C GLY A 246 -9.52 -20.41 22.19
N LYS A 247 -8.25 -20.13 21.94
CA LYS A 247 -7.52 -18.99 22.53
C LYS A 247 -7.31 -17.90 21.49
N ALA A 248 -7.53 -16.66 21.91
CA ALA A 248 -7.23 -15.47 21.10
C ALA A 248 -5.86 -14.88 21.52
N ARG A 249 -4.97 -14.70 20.57
CA ARG A 249 -3.71 -13.96 20.72
C ARG A 249 -3.83 -12.65 19.98
N LEU A 250 -3.77 -11.55 20.72
CA LEU A 250 -3.70 -10.21 20.15
C LEU A 250 -2.28 -9.68 20.26
N VAL A 251 -1.74 -9.20 19.16
CA VAL A 251 -0.46 -8.46 19.11
C VAL A 251 -0.75 -7.07 18.63
N LEU A 252 -0.34 -6.07 19.42
CA LEU A 252 -0.47 -4.65 19.12
C LEU A 252 0.91 -4.04 18.96
N TYR A 253 1.10 -3.28 17.91
CA TYR A 253 2.27 -2.43 17.69
C TYR A 253 1.80 -0.97 17.58
N THR A 254 2.51 -0.07 18.22
CA THR A 254 2.25 1.37 18.14
C THR A 254 3.43 2.08 17.50
N THR A 255 3.15 3.04 16.62
CA THR A 255 4.18 3.79 15.87
C THR A 255 4.92 4.82 16.71
N GLY A 256 4.54 5.00 17.97
CA GLY A 256 5.21 5.86 18.95
C GLY A 256 5.09 5.29 20.34
N ALA A 257 5.88 5.80 21.26
CA ALA A 257 5.80 5.42 22.67
C ALA A 257 4.43 5.83 23.25
N ASN A 258 3.75 4.88 23.87
CA ASN A 258 2.46 5.09 24.53
C ASN A 258 2.53 4.56 25.97
N SER A 259 1.86 5.22 26.89
CA SER A 259 1.67 4.78 28.27
C SER A 259 0.19 4.63 28.59
N GLY A 260 -0.15 3.64 29.42
CA GLY A 260 -1.53 3.43 29.86
C GLY A 260 -2.47 2.91 28.77
N VAL A 261 -1.95 2.18 27.78
CA VAL A 261 -2.75 1.57 26.72
C VAL A 261 -3.76 0.61 27.32
N ARG A 262 -5.04 0.78 26.95
CA ARG A 262 -6.14 -0.08 27.35
C ARG A 262 -6.68 -0.83 26.14
N ILE A 263 -6.70 -2.15 26.22
CA ILE A 263 -7.32 -3.02 25.22
C ILE A 263 -8.68 -3.45 25.73
N ILE A 264 -9.73 -3.22 24.94
CA ILE A 264 -11.08 -3.64 25.26
C ILE A 264 -11.51 -4.70 24.23
N ALA A 265 -11.63 -5.96 24.68
CA ALA A 265 -12.19 -7.01 23.85
C ALA A 265 -13.70 -7.07 24.08
N VAL A 266 -14.48 -6.98 23.00
CA VAL A 266 -15.94 -7.04 23.04
C VAL A 266 -16.39 -8.18 22.12
N SER A 267 -17.24 -9.06 22.65
CA SER A 267 -17.88 -10.12 21.86
C SER A 267 -19.36 -9.80 21.71
N TYR A 268 -19.85 -9.81 20.48
CA TYR A 268 -21.26 -9.63 20.17
C TYR A 268 -21.85 -10.92 19.63
N THR A 269 -22.97 -11.35 20.21
CA THR A 269 -23.73 -12.51 19.74
C THR A 269 -24.77 -12.18 18.67
N HIS A 270 -24.99 -10.88 18.38
CA HIS A 270 -25.91 -10.40 17.35
C HIS A 270 -25.24 -9.34 16.44
N LEU A 271 -25.32 -9.59 15.13
CA LEU A 271 -24.73 -8.79 14.04
C LEU A 271 -25.58 -7.57 13.67
N THR A 272 -25.62 -6.50 14.46
CA THR A 272 -26.40 -5.32 14.05
C THR A 272 -25.74 -3.95 14.25
N LEU A 273 -24.51 -3.85 14.75
CA LEU A 273 -23.85 -2.52 14.85
C LEU A 273 -22.35 -2.62 14.53
N PRO A 274 -21.79 -1.65 13.80
CA PRO A 274 -20.35 -1.55 13.62
C PRO A 274 -19.67 -1.24 14.94
N THR A 275 -18.68 -2.04 15.29
CA THR A 275 -17.90 -1.83 16.52
C THR A 275 -16.82 -0.81 16.24
N ILE A 276 -16.86 0.32 16.91
CA ILE A 276 -15.78 1.29 16.95
C ILE A 276 -14.88 0.91 18.12
N CYS A 277 -13.66 0.40 17.85
CA CYS A 277 -12.63 0.30 18.87
C CYS A 277 -11.90 1.65 18.96
N SER A 278 -12.08 2.36 20.04
CA SER A 278 -11.19 3.47 20.42
C SER A 278 -10.04 2.92 21.26
N VAL A 279 -8.82 3.16 20.82
CA VAL A 279 -7.57 2.89 21.56
C VAL A 279 -7.13 4.16 22.29
#